data_680c1fae4c8fa42e38df98c9f9f49c7f
#
_entry.id   680c1fae4c8fa42e38df98c9f9f49c7f
#
_cell.length_a   1.000
_cell.length_b   1.000
_cell.length_c   1.000
_cell.angle_alpha   90.00
_cell.angle_beta   90.00
_cell.angle_gamma   90.00
#
_symmetry.space_group_name_H-M   'P 1'
#
loop_
_entity.id
_entity.type
_entity.pdbx_description
1 polymer ?
#
loop_
_entity_poly.entity_id
_entity_poly.type
_entity_poly.pdbx_seq_one_letter_code
_entity_poly.pdbx_strand_id
1 'polypeptide(L)'
;MKEISELQFPDDFLYAADHEWAKPEGDKVRVGISDYAQDQLGDIVFVELPQIGSRLAKGEQFGTVESVKAVSELNIPMAGEVVSINKVLEESPELVNKEPYGSGWMIELKPTDQAELKGLMARDAYLGLLKGMNK
;
A
#
# COMPACT_ATOMS: atom_id res chain seq x y z
N MET A 1 -4.14 11.72 -15.61
CA MET A 1 -3.18 10.99 -14.76
C MET A 1 -1.80 11.59 -14.89
N LYS A 2 -1.03 11.51 -13.84
CA LYS A 2 0.32 12.06 -13.82
C LYS A 2 1.30 11.14 -14.53
N GLU A 3 2.35 11.75 -15.08
CA GLU A 3 3.50 10.99 -15.57
C GLU A 3 4.25 10.37 -14.39
N ILE A 4 4.94 9.26 -14.62
CA ILE A 4 5.72 8.60 -13.57
C ILE A 4 6.71 9.58 -12.92
N SER A 5 7.31 10.47 -13.72
CA SER A 5 8.25 11.46 -13.20
C SER A 5 7.64 12.48 -12.25
N GLU A 6 6.32 12.62 -12.26
CA GLU A 6 5.60 13.55 -11.36
C GLU A 6 5.16 12.87 -10.05
N LEU A 7 5.28 11.56 -9.97
CA LEU A 7 4.88 10.78 -8.80
C LEU A 7 6.04 10.62 -7.84
N GLN A 8 5.72 10.39 -6.57
CA GLN A 8 6.72 10.24 -5.53
C GLN A 8 6.89 8.77 -5.15
N PHE A 9 8.14 8.36 -4.99
CA PHE A 9 8.50 6.98 -4.59
C PHE A 9 9.67 7.05 -3.61
N PRO A 10 9.40 7.14 -2.29
CA PRO A 10 10.47 7.24 -1.31
C PRO A 10 11.43 6.05 -1.36
N ASP A 11 12.73 6.33 -1.14
CA ASP A 11 13.80 5.33 -1.22
C ASP A 11 13.79 4.35 -0.05
N ASP A 12 13.23 4.76 1.08
CA ASP A 12 13.22 3.93 2.30
C ASP A 12 11.99 3.02 2.40
N PHE A 13 11.16 3.00 1.35
CA PHE A 13 10.00 2.12 1.26
C PHE A 13 10.29 0.97 0.32
N LEU A 14 9.57 -0.14 0.50
CA LEU A 14 9.58 -1.27 -0.41
C LEU A 14 8.23 -1.36 -1.11
N TYR A 15 8.21 -2.01 -2.28
CA TYR A 15 7.03 -1.99 -3.13
C TYR A 15 6.68 -3.39 -3.64
N ALA A 16 5.39 -3.70 -3.65
CA ALA A 16 4.88 -4.94 -4.23
C ALA A 16 4.45 -4.72 -5.68
N ALA A 17 4.40 -5.79 -6.46
CA ALA A 17 4.05 -5.72 -7.88
C ALA A 17 2.62 -5.22 -8.11
N ASP A 18 1.73 -5.40 -7.15
CA ASP A 18 0.35 -4.90 -7.22
C ASP A 18 0.16 -3.55 -6.53
N HIS A 19 1.29 -2.85 -6.30
CA HIS A 19 1.34 -1.42 -5.95
C HIS A 19 1.05 -1.09 -4.49
N GLU A 20 1.09 -2.05 -3.57
CA GLU A 20 1.16 -1.74 -2.15
C GLU A 20 2.61 -1.44 -1.78
N TRP A 21 2.79 -0.53 -0.83
CA TRP A 21 4.12 -0.29 -0.27
C TRP A 21 4.21 -0.90 1.12
N ALA A 22 5.43 -1.21 1.52
CA ALA A 22 5.75 -1.69 2.86
C ALA A 22 6.92 -0.90 3.41
N LYS A 23 6.77 -0.39 4.63
CA LYS A 23 7.85 0.33 5.30
C LYS A 23 8.17 -0.36 6.62
N PRO A 24 9.34 -1.01 6.73
CA PRO A 24 9.76 -1.61 8.00
C PRO A 24 9.97 -0.54 9.06
N GLU A 25 9.41 -0.76 10.24
CA GLU A 25 9.57 0.13 11.39
C GLU A 25 9.79 -0.74 12.65
N GLY A 26 11.05 -1.03 12.98
CA GLY A 26 11.37 -1.92 14.08
C GLY A 26 10.89 -3.34 13.77
N ASP A 27 10.05 -3.89 14.64
CA ASP A 27 9.49 -5.24 14.47
C ASP A 27 8.17 -5.25 13.72
N LYS A 28 7.72 -4.09 13.23
CA LYS A 28 6.46 -3.93 12.49
C LYS A 28 6.73 -3.47 11.07
N VAL A 29 5.72 -3.65 10.22
CA VAL A 29 5.75 -3.15 8.85
C VAL A 29 4.48 -2.36 8.60
N ARG A 30 4.62 -1.11 8.19
CA ARG A 30 3.48 -0.28 7.82
C ARG A 30 3.19 -0.49 6.33
N VAL A 31 1.92 -0.53 5.97
CA VAL A 31 1.47 -0.85 4.61
C VAL A 31 0.46 0.18 4.12
N GLY A 32 0.56 0.53 2.86
CA GLY A 32 -0.41 1.37 2.17
C GLY A 32 -0.29 1.16 0.67
N ILE A 33 -0.87 2.06 -0.13
CA ILE A 33 -0.74 1.99 -1.60
C ILE A 33 0.17 3.10 -2.10
N SER A 34 0.85 2.83 -3.22
CA SER A 34 1.81 3.78 -3.78
C SER A 34 1.13 4.99 -4.39
N ASP A 35 1.91 6.05 -4.64
CA ASP A 35 1.43 7.24 -5.32
C ASP A 35 0.91 6.90 -6.71
N TYR A 36 1.55 5.94 -7.40
CA TYR A 36 1.06 5.44 -8.69
C TYR A 36 -0.34 4.83 -8.56
N ALA A 37 -0.56 3.98 -7.54
CA ALA A 37 -1.84 3.32 -7.35
C ALA A 37 -2.97 4.31 -7.10
N GLN A 38 -2.76 5.28 -6.20
CA GLN A 38 -3.81 6.27 -5.92
C GLN A 38 -4.10 7.15 -7.13
N ASP A 39 -3.08 7.47 -7.93
CA ASP A 39 -3.26 8.27 -9.13
C ASP A 39 -4.10 7.52 -10.18
N GLN A 40 -3.86 6.21 -10.33
CA GLN A 40 -4.65 5.38 -11.23
C GLN A 40 -6.11 5.25 -10.80
N LEU A 41 -6.34 5.17 -9.49
CA LEU A 41 -7.68 5.04 -8.94
C LEU A 41 -8.49 6.35 -9.00
N GLY A 42 -7.83 7.48 -8.87
CA GLY A 42 -8.50 8.77 -8.75
C GLY A 42 -8.96 9.03 -7.31
N ASP A 43 -9.90 9.93 -7.13
CA ASP A 43 -10.35 10.35 -5.79
C ASP A 43 -10.91 9.18 -4.99
N ILE A 44 -10.30 8.90 -3.86
CA ILE A 44 -10.71 7.81 -2.97
C ILE A 44 -11.86 8.32 -2.09
N VAL A 45 -12.95 7.55 -2.06
CA VAL A 45 -14.16 7.92 -1.34
C VAL A 45 -14.49 6.96 -0.20
N PHE A 46 -13.89 5.77 -0.19
CA PHE A 46 -14.12 4.79 0.86
C PHE A 46 -12.95 3.82 0.97
N VAL A 47 -12.58 3.48 2.21
CA VAL A 47 -11.54 2.49 2.49
C VAL A 47 -12.09 1.50 3.51
N GLU A 48 -12.06 0.22 3.16
CA GLU A 48 -12.44 -0.85 4.07
C GLU A 48 -11.18 -1.54 4.58
N LEU A 49 -10.98 -1.55 5.89
CA LEU A 49 -9.78 -2.09 6.54
C LEU A 49 -10.13 -3.36 7.31
N PRO A 50 -9.14 -4.24 7.54
CA PRO A 50 -9.38 -5.49 8.26
C PRO A 50 -9.53 -5.24 9.76
N GLN A 51 -9.87 -6.29 10.50
CA GLN A 51 -9.89 -6.25 11.95
C GLN A 51 -8.48 -6.46 12.50
N ILE A 52 -8.16 -5.75 13.57
CA ILE A 52 -6.93 -5.98 14.32
C ILE A 52 -6.93 -7.42 14.83
N GLY A 53 -5.80 -8.10 14.69
CA GLY A 53 -5.66 -9.52 15.04
C GLY A 53 -5.82 -10.46 13.86
N SER A 54 -6.23 -9.96 12.70
CA SER A 54 -6.33 -10.79 11.48
C SER A 54 -4.95 -11.30 11.08
N ARG A 55 -4.87 -12.59 10.75
CA ARG A 55 -3.64 -13.21 10.26
C ARG A 55 -3.83 -13.54 8.80
N LEU A 56 -2.93 -13.02 7.97
CA LEU A 56 -3.07 -13.12 6.53
C LEU A 56 -1.79 -13.68 5.91
N ALA A 57 -1.96 -14.50 4.88
CA ALA A 57 -0.84 -15.00 4.08
C ALA A 57 -0.52 -14.00 2.98
N LYS A 58 0.71 -14.04 2.48
CA LYS A 58 1.12 -13.16 1.38
C LYS A 58 0.15 -13.28 0.21
N GLY A 59 -0.28 -12.13 -0.28
CA GLY A 59 -1.21 -12.05 -1.41
C GLY A 59 -2.68 -12.11 -1.06
N GLU A 60 -3.04 -12.42 0.20
CA GLU A 60 -4.43 -12.40 0.60
C GLU A 60 -4.96 -10.97 0.66
N GLN A 61 -6.25 -10.83 0.40
CA GLN A 61 -6.90 -9.52 0.46
C GLN A 61 -7.02 -9.07 1.92
N PHE A 62 -6.54 -7.85 2.21
CA PHE A 62 -6.70 -7.28 3.55
C PHE A 62 -7.79 -6.22 3.61
N GLY A 63 -8.23 -5.73 2.47
CA GLY A 63 -9.28 -4.71 2.46
C GLY A 63 -9.62 -4.31 1.04
N THR A 64 -10.39 -3.23 0.93
CA THR A 64 -10.75 -2.65 -0.37
C THR A 64 -10.64 -1.14 -0.31
N VAL A 65 -10.45 -0.53 -1.48
CA VAL A 65 -10.49 0.91 -1.64
C VAL A 65 -11.44 1.24 -2.77
N GLU A 66 -12.35 2.17 -2.52
CA GLU A 66 -13.29 2.66 -3.53
C GLU A 66 -12.93 4.06 -3.95
N SER A 67 -12.86 4.28 -5.26
CA SER A 67 -12.73 5.61 -5.83
C SER A 67 -14.01 6.00 -6.56
N VAL A 68 -14.06 7.21 -7.07
CA VAL A 68 -15.20 7.69 -7.85
C VAL A 68 -15.44 6.88 -9.12
N LYS A 69 -14.46 6.09 -9.57
CA LYS A 69 -14.55 5.34 -10.83
C LYS A 69 -14.36 3.83 -10.70
N ALA A 70 -13.88 3.32 -9.56
CA ALA A 70 -13.53 1.90 -9.45
C ALA A 70 -13.47 1.43 -8.01
N VAL A 71 -13.54 0.10 -7.84
CA VAL A 71 -13.28 -0.57 -6.57
C VAL A 71 -12.06 -1.47 -6.78
N SER A 72 -11.09 -1.42 -5.87
CA SER A 72 -9.88 -2.21 -5.97
C SER A 72 -9.66 -3.01 -4.69
N GLU A 73 -9.22 -4.26 -4.85
CA GLU A 73 -8.82 -5.09 -3.72
C GLU A 73 -7.42 -4.69 -3.26
N LEU A 74 -7.23 -4.73 -1.93
CA LEU A 74 -5.92 -4.47 -1.33
C LEU A 74 -5.36 -5.81 -0.86
N ASN A 75 -4.20 -6.18 -1.38
CA ASN A 75 -3.56 -7.46 -1.08
C ASN A 75 -2.34 -7.25 -0.21
N ILE A 76 -2.15 -8.15 0.76
CA ILE A 76 -1.06 -8.01 1.72
C ILE A 76 0.28 -8.33 1.04
N PRO A 77 1.30 -7.46 1.19
CA PRO A 77 2.58 -7.68 0.51
C PRO A 77 3.43 -8.77 1.14
N MET A 78 3.13 -9.16 2.37
CA MET A 78 3.83 -10.21 3.08
C MET A 78 2.94 -10.79 4.17
N ALA A 79 3.18 -12.03 4.56
CA ALA A 79 2.39 -12.67 5.61
C ALA A 79 2.62 -12.01 6.97
N GLY A 80 1.55 -11.86 7.74
CA GLY A 80 1.66 -11.29 9.07
C GLY A 80 0.33 -11.12 9.75
N GLU A 81 0.40 -10.60 10.97
CA GLU A 81 -0.79 -10.28 11.75
C GLU A 81 -1.02 -8.77 11.74
N VAL A 82 -2.26 -8.36 11.50
CA VAL A 82 -2.64 -6.94 11.55
C VAL A 82 -2.66 -6.51 13.01
N VAL A 83 -1.76 -5.59 13.38
CA VAL A 83 -1.67 -5.10 14.77
C VAL A 83 -2.21 -3.69 14.93
N SER A 84 -2.39 -2.96 13.83
CA SER A 84 -2.95 -1.61 13.87
C SER A 84 -3.61 -1.29 12.52
N ILE A 85 -4.64 -0.46 12.56
CA ILE A 85 -5.29 0.08 11.35
C ILE A 85 -5.41 1.59 11.48
N ASN A 86 -5.43 2.28 10.34
CA ASN A 86 -5.55 3.74 10.34
C ASN A 86 -7.01 4.15 10.25
N LYS A 87 -7.65 4.30 11.40
CA LYS A 87 -9.09 4.60 11.48
C LYS A 87 -9.45 5.96 10.91
N VAL A 88 -8.49 6.87 10.80
CA VAL A 88 -8.72 8.20 10.23
C VAL A 88 -9.23 8.09 8.79
N LEU A 89 -8.85 7.03 8.08
CA LEU A 89 -9.29 6.82 6.70
C LEU A 89 -10.80 6.55 6.58
N GLU A 90 -11.46 6.15 7.65
CA GLU A 90 -12.91 5.95 7.64
C GLU A 90 -13.64 7.29 7.47
N GLU A 91 -13.10 8.37 8.02
CA GLU A 91 -13.66 9.71 7.91
C GLU A 91 -13.00 10.55 6.83
N SER A 92 -11.73 10.28 6.55
CA SER A 92 -10.91 11.08 5.63
C SER A 92 -10.20 10.20 4.62
N PRO A 93 -10.93 9.46 3.79
CA PRO A 93 -10.30 8.57 2.80
C PRO A 93 -9.43 9.31 1.78
N GLU A 94 -9.65 10.60 1.57
CA GLU A 94 -8.85 11.41 0.65
C GLU A 94 -7.39 11.54 1.08
N LEU A 95 -7.05 11.18 2.32
CA LEU A 95 -5.65 11.16 2.75
C LEU A 95 -4.83 10.14 1.95
N VAL A 96 -5.47 9.09 1.44
CA VAL A 96 -4.79 8.14 0.55
C VAL A 96 -4.28 8.83 -0.70
N ASN A 97 -5.04 9.80 -1.21
CA ASN A 97 -4.62 10.57 -2.39
C ASN A 97 -3.57 11.63 -2.03
N LYS A 98 -3.76 12.31 -0.89
CA LYS A 98 -2.92 13.46 -0.53
C LYS A 98 -1.60 13.05 0.08
N GLU A 99 -1.59 12.01 0.90
CA GLU A 99 -0.40 11.57 1.63
C GLU A 99 -0.30 10.06 1.67
N PRO A 100 -0.13 9.41 0.50
CA PRO A 100 -0.16 7.94 0.44
C PRO A 100 0.93 7.27 1.26
N TYR A 101 2.05 7.94 1.51
CA TYR A 101 3.17 7.40 2.30
C TYR A 101 3.18 7.93 3.74
N GLY A 102 2.36 8.91 4.05
CA GLY A 102 2.24 9.52 5.38
C GLY A 102 0.91 9.18 6.01
N SER A 103 0.07 10.19 6.22
CA SER A 103 -1.22 10.05 6.91
C SER A 103 -2.17 9.07 6.23
N GLY A 104 -1.92 8.71 4.97
CA GLY A 104 -2.72 7.76 4.21
C GLY A 104 -2.33 6.31 4.38
N TRP A 105 -1.46 5.98 5.34
CA TRP A 105 -1.13 4.58 5.62
C TRP A 105 -2.38 3.80 6.02
N MET A 106 -2.40 2.50 5.76
CA MET A 106 -3.59 1.69 5.96
C MET A 106 -3.52 0.75 7.15
N ILE A 107 -2.50 -0.08 7.22
CA ILE A 107 -2.35 -1.06 8.31
C ILE A 107 -0.91 -1.14 8.77
N GLU A 108 -0.71 -1.71 9.97
CA GLU A 108 0.59 -2.13 10.44
C GLU A 108 0.55 -3.62 10.71
N LEU A 109 1.59 -4.31 10.27
CA LEU A 109 1.71 -5.75 10.39
C LEU A 109 2.84 -6.11 11.34
N LYS A 110 2.65 -7.23 12.05
CA LYS A 110 3.75 -7.96 12.65
C LYS A 110 4.06 -9.11 11.70
N PRO A 111 5.17 -9.05 10.95
CA PRO A 111 5.43 -10.05 9.92
C PRO A 111 5.68 -11.43 10.54
N THR A 112 5.19 -12.46 9.84
CA THR A 112 5.45 -13.85 10.23
C THR A 112 6.92 -14.19 10.02
N ASP A 113 7.49 -13.69 8.91
CA ASP A 113 8.90 -13.91 8.56
C ASP A 113 9.43 -12.64 7.89
N GLN A 114 10.32 -11.93 8.58
CA GLN A 114 10.88 -10.69 8.05
C GLN A 114 11.71 -10.91 6.78
N ALA A 115 12.14 -12.13 6.51
CA ALA A 115 12.87 -12.45 5.29
C ALA A 115 12.00 -12.22 4.03
N GLU A 116 10.68 -12.24 4.17
CA GLU A 116 9.79 -11.94 3.03
C GLU A 116 9.94 -10.51 2.51
N LEU A 117 10.46 -9.59 3.32
CA LEU A 117 10.74 -8.23 2.86
C LEU A 117 11.72 -8.21 1.68
N LYS A 118 12.61 -9.20 1.63
CA LYS A 118 13.58 -9.30 0.53
C LYS A 118 12.94 -9.61 -0.81
N GLY A 119 11.72 -10.14 -0.81
CA GLY A 119 10.96 -10.40 -2.03
C GLY A 119 10.28 -9.17 -2.61
N LEU A 120 10.27 -8.06 -1.87
CA LEU A 120 9.68 -6.81 -2.35
C LEU A 120 10.71 -5.98 -3.10
N MET A 121 10.22 -5.08 -3.95
CA MET A 121 11.08 -4.25 -4.80
C MET A 121 11.52 -2.99 -4.06
N ALA A 122 12.79 -2.62 -4.23
CA ALA A 122 13.25 -1.30 -3.89
C ALA A 122 12.70 -0.30 -4.94
N ARG A 123 12.86 0.98 -4.66
CA ARG A 123 12.34 2.05 -5.51
C ARG A 123 12.69 1.87 -6.99
N ASP A 124 13.97 1.66 -7.29
CA ASP A 124 14.41 1.60 -8.69
C ASP A 124 13.82 0.42 -9.45
N ALA A 125 13.70 -0.74 -8.79
CA ALA A 125 13.09 -1.90 -9.40
C ALA A 125 11.60 -1.67 -9.66
N TYR A 126 10.91 -1.02 -8.72
CA TYR A 126 9.51 -0.69 -8.88
C TYR A 126 9.31 0.32 -10.03
N LEU A 127 10.17 1.34 -10.12
CA LEU A 127 10.12 2.29 -11.22
C LEU A 127 10.31 1.61 -12.56
N GLY A 128 11.21 0.63 -12.63
CA GLY A 128 11.40 -0.17 -13.84
C GLY A 128 10.14 -0.91 -14.24
N LEU A 129 9.44 -1.49 -13.26
CA LEU A 129 8.17 -2.16 -13.50
C LEU A 129 7.13 -1.19 -14.08
N LEU A 130 6.98 -0.03 -13.47
CA LEU A 130 5.99 0.97 -13.91
C LEU A 130 6.27 1.48 -15.32
N LYS A 131 7.54 1.71 -15.65
CA LYS A 131 7.93 2.16 -17.00
C LYS A 131 7.61 1.09 -18.04
N GLY A 132 7.77 -0.18 -17.68
CA GLY A 132 7.41 -1.29 -18.56
C GLY A 132 5.92 -1.35 -18.83
N MET A 133 5.09 -1.00 -17.85
CA MET A 133 3.64 -1.02 -17.99
C MET A 133 3.10 0.13 -18.85
N ASN A 134 3.87 1.21 -18.99
CA ASN A 134 3.43 2.42 -19.70
C ASN A 134 3.96 2.51 -21.15
N LYS A 135 4.36 1.41 -21.71
CA LYS A 135 4.80 1.38 -23.11
C LYS A 135 3.64 1.39 -24.07
#